data_767b98dd49f4f02f63fced566b0f4fea
#
_entry.id   767b98dd49f4f02f63fced566b0f4fea
#
_cell.length_a   1.000
_cell.length_b   1.000
_cell.length_c   1.000
_cell.angle_alpha   90.00
_cell.angle_beta   90.00
_cell.angle_gamma   90.00
#
_symmetry.space_group_name_H-M   'P 1'
#
loop_
_entity.id
_entity.type
_entity.pdbx_description
1 polymer ?
#
loop_
_entity_poly.entity_id
_entity_poly.type
_entity_poly.pdbx_seq_one_letter_code
_entity_poly.pdbx_strand_id
1 'polypeptide(L)'
;MKRSRPKKLDIRVEPGIDFEATHVLYRVSVRNRGQATARDVMITAKVLHGPFVLDEPAKAVPVLKPGTVGTAFFRITAKDEPGELEVGARVAYWDSDGEKGHEASAPPMRIDLRPPAMRPVYITPGALRERASRSLSAQDTLALPYDAERAFPVVAEALAREGLERIEEITYARGDEFVGQASFHGLDRRKNSYAVRVVASGRDASSTLKIHVFVQAEEFLFGFHWRVRAAIRSAVGMPAHQP
;
A
#
# COMPACT_ATOMS: atom_id res chain seq x y z
N MET A 1 57.24 10.66 9.12
CA MET A 1 55.94 10.50 8.45
C MET A 1 54.94 9.90 9.44
N LYS A 2 53.93 10.67 9.89
CA LYS A 2 52.83 10.11 10.69
C LYS A 2 51.95 9.27 9.78
N ARG A 3 51.93 7.95 9.96
CA ARG A 3 50.94 7.06 9.32
C ARG A 3 49.55 7.49 9.80
N SER A 4 48.75 8.10 8.92
CA SER A 4 47.35 8.37 9.21
C SER A 4 46.65 7.03 9.51
N ARG A 5 45.92 6.96 10.62
CA ARG A 5 45.10 5.78 10.91
C ARG A 5 44.14 5.55 9.71
N PRO A 6 43.96 4.31 9.27
CA PRO A 6 43.02 4.02 8.19
C PRO A 6 41.64 4.52 8.60
N LYS A 7 41.01 5.31 7.74
CA LYS A 7 39.64 5.79 7.95
C LYS A 7 38.69 4.59 7.93
N LYS A 8 37.95 4.40 8.99
CA LYS A 8 37.04 3.24 9.16
C LYS A 8 35.68 3.55 8.54
N LEU A 9 35.16 2.60 7.75
CA LEU A 9 33.75 2.56 7.34
C LEU A 9 32.88 2.09 8.52
N ASP A 10 31.72 2.71 8.67
CA ASP A 10 30.67 2.32 9.63
C ASP A 10 29.31 2.59 8.99
N ILE A 11 28.74 1.56 8.37
CA ILE A 11 27.46 1.64 7.66
C ILE A 11 26.35 1.06 8.54
N ARG A 12 25.34 1.89 8.82
CA ARG A 12 24.13 1.49 9.49
C ARG A 12 22.97 1.45 8.52
N VAL A 13 22.21 0.36 8.56
CA VAL A 13 21.03 0.13 7.73
C VAL A 13 19.78 0.19 8.61
N GLU A 14 18.84 1.05 8.25
CA GLU A 14 17.59 1.28 8.98
C GLU A 14 16.41 1.01 8.04
N PRO A 15 15.64 -0.06 8.25
CA PRO A 15 14.44 -0.35 7.47
C PRO A 15 13.26 0.45 8.00
N GLY A 16 12.29 0.70 7.12
CA GLY A 16 11.01 1.32 7.45
C GLY A 16 9.94 0.86 6.47
N ILE A 17 8.68 1.09 6.82
CA ILE A 17 7.55 0.77 5.96
C ILE A 17 6.60 1.96 5.96
N ASP A 18 6.14 2.30 4.75
CA ASP A 18 5.10 3.28 4.52
C ASP A 18 3.96 2.56 3.77
N PHE A 19 2.70 2.84 4.12
CA PHE A 19 1.54 2.13 3.55
C PHE A 19 0.84 2.99 2.52
N GLU A 20 0.59 2.42 1.35
CA GLU A 20 -0.25 3.00 0.32
C GLU A 20 -1.41 2.05 -0.03
N ALA A 21 -2.43 2.56 -0.71
CA ALA A 21 -3.63 1.78 -0.99
C ALA A 21 -3.35 0.52 -1.82
N THR A 22 -2.50 0.64 -2.83
CA THR A 22 -2.25 -0.44 -3.82
C THR A 22 -0.96 -1.19 -3.58
N HIS A 23 -0.08 -0.68 -2.72
CA HIS A 23 1.22 -1.27 -2.45
C HIS A 23 1.79 -0.82 -1.10
N VAL A 24 2.79 -1.53 -0.64
CA VAL A 24 3.59 -1.17 0.52
C VAL A 24 4.95 -0.68 0.03
N LEU A 25 5.43 0.44 0.57
CA LEU A 25 6.76 0.95 0.30
C LEU A 25 7.72 0.50 1.40
N TYR A 26 8.61 -0.43 1.08
CA TYR A 26 9.72 -0.79 1.96
C TYR A 26 10.86 0.19 1.75
N ARG A 27 11.12 0.99 2.76
CA ARG A 27 12.16 2.02 2.78
C ARG A 27 13.41 1.46 3.46
N VAL A 28 14.55 1.61 2.81
CA VAL A 28 15.86 1.23 3.38
C VAL A 28 16.75 2.46 3.39
N SER A 29 17.03 2.98 4.58
CA SER A 29 17.95 4.10 4.79
C SER A 29 19.33 3.57 5.19
N VAL A 30 20.36 3.99 4.45
CA VAL A 30 21.75 3.58 4.68
C VAL A 30 22.54 4.81 5.12
N ARG A 31 23.04 4.81 6.35
CA ARG A 31 23.80 5.91 6.93
C ARG A 31 25.27 5.54 7.07
N ASN A 32 26.15 6.38 6.57
CA ASN A 32 27.58 6.26 6.82
C ASN A 32 27.97 7.05 8.08
N ARG A 33 28.23 6.35 9.17
CA ARG A 33 28.71 6.93 10.44
C ARG A 33 30.24 6.95 10.53
N GLY A 34 30.92 6.33 9.57
CA GLY A 34 32.37 6.24 9.51
C GLY A 34 33.04 7.51 9.04
N GLN A 35 34.34 7.42 8.85
CA GLN A 35 35.20 8.49 8.36
C GLN A 35 35.69 8.29 6.92
N ALA A 36 35.43 7.11 6.35
CA ALA A 36 35.69 6.78 4.95
C ALA A 36 34.43 6.93 4.12
N THR A 37 34.60 7.15 2.81
CA THR A 37 33.48 7.17 1.85
C THR A 37 33.19 5.74 1.40
N ALA A 38 31.89 5.35 1.38
CA ALA A 38 31.46 4.13 0.72
C ALA A 38 31.07 4.44 -0.74
N ARG A 39 31.47 3.59 -1.66
CA ARG A 39 31.20 3.69 -3.10
C ARG A 39 30.41 2.48 -3.58
N ASP A 40 29.75 2.64 -4.73
CA ASP A 40 29.01 1.58 -5.41
C ASP A 40 28.06 0.84 -4.45
N VAL A 41 27.35 1.62 -3.65
CA VAL A 41 26.44 1.08 -2.63
C VAL A 41 25.22 0.52 -3.34
N MET A 42 25.04 -0.79 -3.28
CA MET A 42 23.90 -1.51 -3.84
C MET A 42 23.01 -2.01 -2.70
N ILE A 43 21.77 -1.59 -2.70
CA ILE A 43 20.74 -2.03 -1.75
C ILE A 43 19.89 -3.06 -2.45
N THR A 44 19.85 -4.29 -1.94
CA THR A 44 19.01 -5.38 -2.45
C THR A 44 17.97 -5.75 -1.41
N ALA A 45 16.68 -5.63 -1.76
CA ALA A 45 15.57 -6.06 -0.94
C ALA A 45 15.06 -7.43 -1.39
N LYS A 46 14.49 -8.20 -0.46
CA LYS A 46 13.89 -9.51 -0.74
C LYS A 46 12.68 -9.73 0.15
N VAL A 47 11.58 -10.18 -0.45
CA VAL A 47 10.47 -10.78 0.28
C VAL A 47 10.93 -12.15 0.77
N LEU A 48 10.90 -12.35 2.08
CA LEU A 48 11.33 -13.59 2.75
C LEU A 48 10.14 -14.52 3.00
N HIS A 49 8.95 -13.94 3.22
CA HIS A 49 7.71 -14.67 3.44
C HIS A 49 6.49 -13.86 2.96
N GLY A 50 5.43 -14.58 2.53
CA GLY A 50 4.15 -14.03 2.11
C GLY A 50 3.94 -13.99 0.59
N PRO A 51 2.68 -13.79 0.15
CA PRO A 51 2.29 -13.79 -1.27
C PRO A 51 2.55 -12.42 -1.91
N PHE A 52 3.79 -11.95 -1.87
CA PHE A 52 4.16 -10.60 -2.31
C PHE A 52 5.29 -10.62 -3.33
N VAL A 53 5.36 -9.56 -4.14
CA VAL A 53 6.45 -9.30 -5.10
C VAL A 53 7.04 -7.92 -4.90
N LEU A 54 8.31 -7.82 -5.23
CA LEU A 54 9.05 -6.56 -5.39
C LEU A 54 9.13 -6.22 -6.87
N ASP A 55 8.80 -4.98 -7.26
CA ASP A 55 8.91 -4.52 -8.64
C ASP A 55 10.36 -4.43 -9.09
N GLU A 56 11.23 -3.85 -8.24
CA GLU A 56 12.66 -3.74 -8.45
C GLU A 56 13.40 -4.20 -7.20
N PRO A 57 14.09 -5.35 -7.23
CA PRO A 57 14.73 -5.90 -6.02
C PRO A 57 16.06 -5.22 -5.65
N ALA A 58 16.66 -4.41 -6.53
CA ALA A 58 17.95 -3.78 -6.28
C ALA A 58 17.96 -2.31 -6.70
N LYS A 59 18.56 -1.44 -5.86
CA LYS A 59 18.71 -0.01 -6.12
C LYS A 59 20.09 0.48 -5.72
N ALA A 60 20.68 1.33 -6.56
CA ALA A 60 22.01 1.89 -6.35
C ALA A 60 21.94 3.25 -5.63
N VAL A 61 22.88 3.43 -4.70
CA VAL A 61 23.23 4.72 -4.11
C VAL A 61 24.72 4.95 -4.40
N PRO A 62 25.07 5.73 -5.42
CA PRO A 62 26.43 5.71 -5.98
C PRO A 62 27.54 5.99 -4.97
N VAL A 63 27.31 6.92 -4.05
CA VAL A 63 28.33 7.34 -3.06
C VAL A 63 27.68 7.72 -1.75
N LEU A 64 28.22 7.20 -0.64
CA LEU A 64 27.86 7.63 0.73
C LEU A 64 29.08 8.24 1.41
N LYS A 65 29.12 9.57 1.47
CA LYS A 65 30.15 10.31 2.21
C LYS A 65 29.98 10.14 3.72
N PRO A 66 31.02 10.37 4.53
CA PRO A 66 30.89 10.45 5.98
C PRO A 66 29.74 11.35 6.44
N GLY A 67 28.90 10.83 7.33
CA GLY A 67 27.74 11.57 7.89
C GLY A 67 26.50 11.63 7.00
N THR A 68 26.55 11.18 5.75
CA THR A 68 25.40 11.23 4.83
C THR A 68 24.50 10.00 4.94
N VAL A 69 23.26 10.15 4.45
CA VAL A 69 22.25 9.09 4.34
C VAL A 69 21.83 8.95 2.90
N GLY A 70 21.77 7.72 2.41
CA GLY A 70 21.12 7.34 1.15
C GLY A 70 19.86 6.55 1.47
N THR A 71 18.79 6.74 0.71
CA THR A 71 17.53 6.02 0.92
C THR A 71 17.06 5.40 -0.40
N ALA A 72 16.64 4.15 -0.33
CA ALA A 72 15.98 3.44 -1.42
C ALA A 72 14.56 3.03 -1.00
N PHE A 73 13.63 3.11 -1.93
CA PHE A 73 12.24 2.69 -1.77
C PHE A 73 11.96 1.51 -2.69
N PHE A 74 11.36 0.46 -2.14
CA PHE A 74 11.00 -0.75 -2.86
C PHE A 74 9.50 -0.93 -2.77
N ARG A 75 8.83 -0.95 -3.93
CA ARG A 75 7.40 -1.20 -4.01
C ARG A 75 7.12 -2.68 -3.87
N ILE A 76 6.22 -3.03 -2.96
CA ILE A 76 5.77 -4.40 -2.67
C ILE A 76 4.28 -4.47 -2.97
N THR A 77 3.89 -5.38 -3.87
CA THR A 77 2.50 -5.63 -4.24
C THR A 77 2.09 -7.04 -3.85
N ALA A 78 0.81 -7.26 -3.53
CA ALA A 78 0.30 -8.59 -3.27
C ALA A 78 0.00 -9.31 -4.60
N LYS A 79 0.41 -10.57 -4.72
CA LYS A 79 0.03 -11.48 -5.82
C LYS A 79 -1.37 -12.04 -5.60
N ASP A 80 -1.66 -12.42 -4.36
CA ASP A 80 -2.88 -13.05 -3.90
C ASP A 80 -3.42 -12.31 -2.68
N GLU A 81 -4.36 -12.92 -1.94
CA GLU A 81 -4.85 -12.33 -0.70
C GLU A 81 -3.71 -12.00 0.26
N PRO A 82 -3.60 -10.74 0.72
CA PRO A 82 -2.53 -10.33 1.59
C PRO A 82 -2.57 -11.06 2.92
N GLY A 83 -1.39 -11.50 3.33
CA GLY A 83 -1.17 -12.19 4.59
C GLY A 83 -0.08 -11.50 5.41
N GLU A 84 0.71 -12.28 6.11
CA GLU A 84 1.91 -11.80 6.78
C GLU A 84 3.02 -11.57 5.74
N LEU A 85 3.58 -10.35 5.73
CA LEU A 85 4.76 -9.98 4.93
C LEU A 85 6.00 -10.03 5.82
N GLU A 86 7.02 -10.76 5.39
CA GLU A 86 8.38 -10.61 5.92
C GLU A 86 9.30 -10.14 4.81
N VAL A 87 9.99 -9.03 5.04
CA VAL A 87 10.91 -8.40 4.08
C VAL A 87 12.24 -8.06 4.74
N GLY A 88 13.32 -8.26 4.03
CA GLY A 88 14.67 -7.91 4.46
C GLY A 88 15.48 -7.23 3.36
N ALA A 89 16.59 -6.59 3.74
CA ALA A 89 17.50 -5.99 2.81
C ALA A 89 18.95 -6.29 3.15
N ARG A 90 19.78 -6.33 2.10
CA ARG A 90 21.25 -6.35 2.15
C ARG A 90 21.81 -5.14 1.44
N VAL A 91 22.92 -4.65 1.92
CA VAL A 91 23.67 -3.53 1.36
C VAL A 91 25.08 -3.97 1.10
N ALA A 92 25.47 -4.04 -0.17
CA ALA A 92 26.85 -4.26 -0.59
C ALA A 92 27.50 -2.92 -0.95
N TYR A 93 28.76 -2.70 -0.59
CA TYR A 93 29.47 -1.46 -0.86
C TYR A 93 30.98 -1.67 -0.85
N TRP A 94 31.71 -0.75 -1.47
CA TRP A 94 33.17 -0.75 -1.51
C TRP A 94 33.72 0.38 -0.65
N ASP A 95 34.93 0.21 -0.12
CA ASP A 95 35.65 1.30 0.53
C ASP A 95 36.11 2.36 -0.49
N SER A 96 36.65 3.48 0.01
CA SER A 96 37.06 4.60 -0.83
C SER A 96 38.14 4.25 -1.86
N ASP A 97 38.88 3.24 -1.56
CA ASP A 97 40.04 2.83 -2.38
C ASP A 97 39.67 1.73 -3.39
N GLY A 98 38.44 1.16 -3.25
CA GLY A 98 37.92 0.12 -4.15
C GLY A 98 38.57 -1.25 -3.94
N GLU A 99 39.37 -1.40 -2.88
CA GLU A 99 40.15 -2.61 -2.64
C GLU A 99 39.35 -3.68 -1.89
N LYS A 100 38.32 -3.29 -1.10
CA LYS A 100 37.58 -4.21 -0.27
C LYS A 100 36.07 -4.01 -0.35
N GLY A 101 35.36 -5.09 -0.71
CA GLY A 101 33.91 -5.17 -0.64
C GLY A 101 33.43 -5.47 0.77
N HIS A 102 32.33 -4.86 1.15
CA HIS A 102 31.69 -5.00 2.45
C HIS A 102 30.19 -5.28 2.29
N GLU A 103 29.61 -5.92 3.29
CA GLU A 103 28.16 -6.12 3.37
C GLU A 103 27.62 -5.69 4.73
N ALA A 104 26.40 -5.16 4.71
CA ALA A 104 25.58 -4.90 5.88
C ALA A 104 24.15 -5.37 5.60
N SER A 105 23.39 -5.71 6.64
CA SER A 105 22.01 -6.17 6.50
C SER A 105 21.09 -5.36 7.40
N ALA A 106 19.87 -5.13 6.93
CA ALA A 106 18.78 -4.68 7.79
C ALA A 106 18.18 -5.88 8.53
N PRO A 107 17.73 -5.71 9.78
CA PRO A 107 16.90 -6.71 10.42
C PRO A 107 15.62 -6.91 9.60
N PRO A 108 15.12 -8.17 9.44
CA PRO A 108 13.86 -8.40 8.76
C PRO A 108 12.71 -7.70 9.46
N MET A 109 11.79 -7.16 8.67
CA MET A 109 10.53 -6.59 9.17
C MET A 109 9.38 -7.55 8.88
N ARG A 110 8.53 -7.76 9.88
CA ARG A 110 7.29 -8.55 9.77
C ARG A 110 6.08 -7.68 9.98
N ILE A 111 5.11 -7.80 9.10
CA ILE A 111 3.91 -6.98 9.09
C ILE A 111 2.72 -7.87 8.72
N ASP A 112 1.64 -7.73 9.48
CA ASP A 112 0.37 -8.37 9.17
C ASP A 112 -0.45 -7.44 8.27
N LEU A 113 -0.59 -7.83 7.00
CA LEU A 113 -1.34 -7.10 5.97
C LEU A 113 -2.69 -7.76 5.66
N ARG A 114 -3.13 -8.71 6.49
CA ARG A 114 -4.42 -9.38 6.28
C ARG A 114 -5.56 -8.39 6.28
N PRO A 115 -6.51 -8.55 5.33
CA PRO A 115 -7.72 -7.75 5.34
C PRO A 115 -8.47 -7.92 6.68
N PRO A 116 -8.95 -6.82 7.28
CA PRO A 116 -9.66 -6.90 8.55
C PRO A 116 -11.00 -7.63 8.38
N ALA A 117 -11.34 -8.51 9.33
CA ALA A 117 -12.69 -9.06 9.42
C ALA A 117 -13.62 -8.02 10.03
N MET A 118 -14.58 -7.54 9.26
CA MET A 118 -15.49 -6.47 9.63
C MET A 118 -16.89 -7.00 10.00
N ARG A 119 -17.62 -6.21 10.76
CA ARG A 119 -19.05 -6.35 11.00
C ARG A 119 -19.78 -5.07 10.59
N PRO A 120 -20.98 -5.17 10.01
CA PRO A 120 -21.75 -4.01 9.63
C PRO A 120 -22.18 -3.22 10.87
N VAL A 121 -22.06 -1.90 10.80
CA VAL A 121 -22.48 -1.00 11.88
C VAL A 121 -23.08 0.25 11.27
N TYR A 122 -24.37 0.47 11.55
CA TYR A 122 -25.04 1.70 11.14
C TYR A 122 -24.52 2.91 11.93
N ILE A 123 -24.25 3.98 11.21
CA ILE A 123 -24.03 5.34 11.73
C ILE A 123 -24.77 6.33 10.84
N THR A 124 -25.04 7.52 11.34
CA THR A 124 -25.69 8.53 10.52
C THR A 124 -24.78 9.03 9.41
N PRO A 125 -25.30 9.50 8.25
CA PRO A 125 -24.47 10.09 7.19
C PRO A 125 -23.59 11.25 7.67
N GLY A 126 -24.05 12.06 8.60
CA GLY A 126 -23.27 13.13 9.22
C GLY A 126 -22.06 12.60 10.01
N ALA A 127 -22.27 11.56 10.85
CA ALA A 127 -21.22 10.91 11.60
C ALA A 127 -20.19 10.22 10.68
N LEU A 128 -20.66 9.64 9.56
CA LEU A 128 -19.77 9.05 8.56
C LEU A 128 -18.86 10.12 7.93
N ARG A 129 -19.42 11.26 7.50
CA ARG A 129 -18.66 12.37 6.94
C ARG A 129 -17.63 12.93 7.93
N GLU A 130 -18.01 13.09 9.20
CA GLU A 130 -17.09 13.53 10.25
C GLU A 130 -15.94 12.54 10.46
N ARG A 131 -16.21 11.24 10.54
CA ARG A 131 -15.17 10.21 10.65
C ARG A 131 -14.26 10.20 9.43
N ALA A 132 -14.82 10.22 8.23
CA ALA A 132 -14.05 10.22 6.98
C ALA A 132 -13.10 11.43 6.89
N SER A 133 -13.51 12.62 7.36
CA SER A 133 -12.64 13.83 7.34
C SER A 133 -11.44 13.75 8.27
N ARG A 134 -11.45 12.83 9.24
CA ARG A 134 -10.36 12.59 10.21
C ARG A 134 -9.58 11.30 9.92
N SER A 135 -9.97 10.56 8.89
CA SER A 135 -9.39 9.28 8.51
C SER A 135 -8.32 9.46 7.44
N LEU A 136 -7.38 8.53 7.41
CA LEU A 136 -6.52 8.33 6.25
C LEU A 136 -7.37 7.77 5.12
N SER A 137 -7.10 8.18 3.90
CA SER A 137 -7.90 7.75 2.76
C SER A 137 -7.06 7.41 1.54
N ALA A 138 -7.62 6.54 0.71
CA ALA A 138 -7.08 6.25 -0.60
C ALA A 138 -8.21 6.16 -1.62
N GLN A 139 -7.89 6.52 -2.86
CA GLN A 139 -8.82 6.51 -3.97
C GLN A 139 -8.28 5.65 -5.10
N ASP A 140 -9.19 4.89 -5.72
CA ASP A 140 -8.92 4.08 -6.91
C ASP A 140 -10.05 4.29 -7.93
N THR A 141 -9.78 3.95 -9.19
CA THR A 141 -10.77 3.99 -10.26
C THR A 141 -10.68 2.72 -11.09
N LEU A 142 -11.79 2.03 -11.24
CA LEU A 142 -11.91 0.84 -12.06
C LEU A 142 -12.76 1.16 -13.31
N ALA A 143 -12.29 0.73 -14.49
CA ALA A 143 -13.14 0.65 -15.66
C ALA A 143 -14.12 -0.51 -15.44
N LEU A 144 -15.42 -0.29 -15.64
CA LEU A 144 -16.43 -1.33 -15.53
C LEU A 144 -16.56 -2.09 -16.84
N PRO A 145 -16.79 -3.41 -16.81
CA PRO A 145 -16.91 -4.23 -18.03
C PRO A 145 -18.26 -4.05 -18.73
N TYR A 146 -19.20 -3.34 -18.10
CA TYR A 146 -20.54 -3.08 -18.61
C TYR A 146 -21.13 -1.81 -17.95
N ASP A 147 -22.35 -1.47 -18.34
CA ASP A 147 -23.09 -0.30 -17.91
C ASP A 147 -23.06 -0.06 -16.39
N ALA A 148 -22.85 1.21 -15.98
CA ALA A 148 -22.77 1.61 -14.57
C ALA A 148 -24.10 1.36 -13.81
N GLU A 149 -25.25 1.52 -14.48
CA GLU A 149 -26.57 1.28 -13.87
C GLU A 149 -26.74 -0.19 -13.47
N ARG A 150 -26.24 -1.12 -14.27
CA ARG A 150 -26.27 -2.56 -13.99
C ARG A 150 -25.20 -2.97 -12.98
N ALA A 151 -24.02 -2.35 -13.03
CA ALA A 151 -22.90 -2.66 -12.15
C ALA A 151 -23.14 -2.17 -10.72
N PHE A 152 -23.76 -1.01 -10.54
CA PHE A 152 -23.87 -0.34 -9.25
C PHE A 152 -24.55 -1.19 -8.16
N PRO A 153 -25.74 -1.80 -8.37
CA PRO A 153 -26.37 -2.64 -7.35
C PRO A 153 -25.53 -3.88 -7.02
N VAL A 154 -24.83 -4.46 -8.00
CA VAL A 154 -23.95 -5.62 -7.82
C VAL A 154 -22.76 -5.25 -6.93
N VAL A 155 -22.16 -4.09 -7.15
CA VAL A 155 -21.08 -3.54 -6.31
C VAL A 155 -21.56 -3.27 -4.89
N ALA A 156 -22.74 -2.64 -4.75
CA ALA A 156 -23.31 -2.33 -3.44
C ALA A 156 -23.58 -3.59 -2.61
N GLU A 157 -24.13 -4.64 -3.24
CA GLU A 157 -24.36 -5.93 -2.61
C GLU A 157 -23.05 -6.64 -2.23
N ALA A 158 -22.02 -6.57 -3.08
CA ALA A 158 -20.73 -7.15 -2.77
C ALA A 158 -20.08 -6.52 -1.53
N LEU A 159 -20.14 -5.20 -1.40
CA LEU A 159 -19.61 -4.49 -0.24
C LEU A 159 -20.39 -4.83 1.05
N ALA A 160 -21.71 -5.01 0.97
CA ALA A 160 -22.51 -5.44 2.11
C ALA A 160 -22.11 -6.85 2.60
N ARG A 161 -21.81 -7.78 1.68
CA ARG A 161 -21.30 -9.14 2.01
C ARG A 161 -19.94 -9.13 2.70
N GLU A 162 -19.14 -8.09 2.47
CA GLU A 162 -17.87 -7.90 3.15
C GLU A 162 -17.96 -7.40 4.59
N GLY A 163 -19.18 -7.31 5.15
CA GLY A 163 -19.43 -6.86 6.51
C GLY A 163 -19.48 -5.34 6.66
N LEU A 164 -19.90 -4.66 5.61
CA LEU A 164 -20.09 -3.21 5.59
C LEU A 164 -21.59 -2.89 5.55
N GLU A 165 -22.05 -2.03 6.46
CA GLU A 165 -23.42 -1.48 6.47
C GLU A 165 -23.55 -0.36 5.46
N ARG A 166 -24.61 -0.40 4.65
CA ARG A 166 -24.94 0.69 3.72
C ARG A 166 -25.56 1.85 4.48
N ILE A 167 -24.90 3.00 4.45
CA ILE A 167 -25.29 4.19 5.21
C ILE A 167 -26.13 5.15 4.35
N GLU A 168 -25.74 5.32 3.10
CA GLU A 168 -26.38 6.25 2.17
C GLU A 168 -26.26 5.71 0.74
N GLU A 169 -27.34 5.85 -0.02
CA GLU A 169 -27.36 5.51 -1.44
C GLU A 169 -28.17 6.56 -2.20
N ILE A 170 -27.61 7.04 -3.29
CA ILE A 170 -28.23 8.03 -4.16
C ILE A 170 -27.98 7.60 -5.61
N THR A 171 -29.04 7.61 -6.42
CA THR A 171 -28.93 7.40 -7.87
C THR A 171 -29.62 8.56 -8.61
N TYR A 172 -29.01 9.01 -9.69
CA TYR A 172 -29.59 10.05 -10.56
C TYR A 172 -29.03 9.95 -11.97
N ALA A 173 -29.73 10.56 -12.92
CA ALA A 173 -29.25 10.73 -14.28
C ALA A 173 -28.58 12.10 -14.45
N ARG A 174 -27.42 12.13 -15.13
CA ARG A 174 -26.74 13.34 -15.55
C ARG A 174 -26.67 13.38 -17.09
N GLY A 175 -27.68 14.01 -17.70
CA GLY A 175 -27.90 13.82 -19.14
C GLY A 175 -28.29 12.37 -19.42
N ASP A 176 -27.54 11.72 -20.33
CA ASP A 176 -27.73 10.30 -20.68
C ASP A 176 -26.89 9.35 -19.80
N GLU A 177 -26.11 9.88 -18.87
CA GLU A 177 -25.26 9.08 -18.00
C GLU A 177 -25.97 8.75 -16.70
N PHE A 178 -25.87 7.48 -16.28
CA PHE A 178 -26.21 7.06 -14.94
C PHE A 178 -25.11 7.46 -13.96
N VAL A 179 -25.53 7.93 -12.76
CA VAL A 179 -24.64 8.13 -11.61
C VAL A 179 -25.26 7.49 -10.39
N GLY A 180 -24.57 6.49 -9.83
CA GLY A 180 -24.89 5.86 -8.58
C GLY A 180 -23.81 6.13 -7.55
N GLN A 181 -24.18 6.54 -6.35
CA GLN A 181 -23.27 6.75 -5.24
C GLN A 181 -23.78 6.00 -4.01
N ALA A 182 -22.89 5.28 -3.32
CA ALA A 182 -23.18 4.67 -2.05
C ALA A 182 -22.01 4.82 -1.08
N SER A 183 -22.35 4.88 0.21
CA SER A 183 -21.40 4.96 1.30
C SER A 183 -21.66 3.85 2.31
N PHE A 184 -20.60 3.23 2.80
CA PHE A 184 -20.64 2.06 3.66
C PHE A 184 -19.77 2.25 4.89
N HIS A 185 -20.10 1.55 5.97
CA HIS A 185 -19.34 1.60 7.21
C HIS A 185 -19.34 0.24 7.92
N GLY A 186 -18.21 -0.10 8.52
CA GLY A 186 -18.03 -1.28 9.35
C GLY A 186 -17.00 -1.08 10.44
N LEU A 187 -17.00 -1.98 11.41
CA LEU A 187 -16.01 -2.03 12.48
C LEU A 187 -15.34 -3.40 12.51
N ASP A 188 -14.05 -3.45 12.80
CA ASP A 188 -13.39 -4.69 13.14
C ASP A 188 -13.65 -5.12 14.59
N ARG A 189 -13.06 -6.24 15.02
CA ARG A 189 -13.16 -6.75 16.39
C ARG A 189 -12.57 -5.79 17.43
N ARG A 190 -11.61 -4.96 17.04
CA ARG A 190 -10.96 -3.95 17.90
C ARG A 190 -11.67 -2.61 17.88
N LYS A 191 -12.81 -2.51 17.18
CA LYS A 191 -13.61 -1.30 16.98
C LYS A 191 -12.93 -0.24 16.11
N ASN A 192 -11.91 -0.59 15.31
CA ASN A 192 -11.40 0.30 14.29
C ASN A 192 -12.48 0.53 13.22
N SER A 193 -12.61 1.76 12.76
CA SER A 193 -13.62 2.17 11.80
C SER A 193 -13.07 2.09 10.37
N TYR A 194 -13.88 1.49 9.51
CA TYR A 194 -13.64 1.35 8.08
C TYR A 194 -14.80 1.91 7.30
N ALA A 195 -14.55 2.74 6.32
CA ALA A 195 -15.61 3.26 5.48
C ALA A 195 -15.20 3.18 4.00
N VAL A 196 -16.20 3.01 3.15
CA VAL A 196 -16.08 3.01 1.69
C VAL A 196 -17.11 3.92 1.11
N ARG A 197 -16.71 4.74 0.13
CA ARG A 197 -17.62 5.44 -0.76
C ARG A 197 -17.33 4.97 -2.17
N VAL A 198 -18.37 4.58 -2.89
CA VAL A 198 -18.29 4.23 -4.30
C VAL A 198 -19.14 5.17 -5.11
N VAL A 199 -18.65 5.51 -6.32
CA VAL A 199 -19.37 6.30 -7.31
C VAL A 199 -19.23 5.59 -8.65
N ALA A 200 -20.31 4.97 -9.12
CA ALA A 200 -20.39 4.41 -10.46
C ALA A 200 -20.97 5.47 -11.40
N SER A 201 -20.35 5.68 -12.53
CA SER A 201 -20.83 6.63 -13.54
C SER A 201 -20.47 6.20 -14.95
N GLY A 202 -21.28 6.61 -15.90
CA GLY A 202 -21.07 6.37 -17.32
C GLY A 202 -22.15 5.51 -17.94
N ARG A 203 -21.97 5.24 -19.23
CA ARG A 203 -22.85 4.46 -20.07
C ARG A 203 -22.02 3.48 -20.89
N ASP A 204 -22.53 2.28 -21.07
CA ASP A 204 -21.90 1.23 -21.84
C ASP A 204 -20.43 0.96 -21.42
N ALA A 205 -19.54 0.71 -22.39
CA ALA A 205 -18.13 0.41 -22.17
C ALA A 205 -17.28 1.58 -21.59
N SER A 206 -17.86 2.80 -21.49
CA SER A 206 -17.19 3.96 -20.88
C SER A 206 -17.48 4.12 -19.38
N SER A 207 -18.15 3.15 -18.78
CA SER A 207 -18.53 3.17 -17.38
C SER A 207 -17.34 3.01 -16.45
N THR A 208 -17.31 3.77 -15.37
CA THR A 208 -16.26 3.77 -14.36
C THR A 208 -16.82 3.66 -12.96
N LEU A 209 -16.02 3.10 -12.07
CA LEU A 209 -16.28 3.04 -10.65
C LEU A 209 -15.14 3.71 -9.89
N LYS A 210 -15.42 4.81 -9.22
CA LYS A 210 -14.48 5.42 -8.25
C LYS A 210 -14.73 4.80 -6.88
N ILE A 211 -13.64 4.35 -6.26
CA ILE A 211 -13.64 3.74 -4.93
C ILE A 211 -12.85 4.66 -4.03
N HIS A 212 -13.41 5.05 -2.91
CA HIS A 212 -12.74 5.84 -1.90
C HIS A 212 -12.85 5.10 -0.57
N VAL A 213 -11.72 4.66 -0.03
CA VAL A 213 -11.63 3.97 1.25
C VAL A 213 -11.11 4.90 2.33
N PHE A 214 -11.58 4.69 3.58
CA PHE A 214 -11.20 5.48 4.74
C PHE A 214 -10.89 4.55 5.90
N VAL A 215 -9.75 4.76 6.55
CA VAL A 215 -9.26 3.98 7.70
C VAL A 215 -8.70 4.89 8.79
N GLN A 216 -8.72 4.42 10.04
CA GLN A 216 -8.21 5.21 11.17
C GLN A 216 -6.67 5.14 11.32
N ALA A 217 -6.05 4.07 10.86
CA ALA A 217 -4.61 3.87 10.97
C ALA A 217 -4.03 3.36 9.65
N GLU A 218 -2.81 3.77 9.36
CA GLU A 218 -2.13 3.57 8.08
C GLU A 218 -1.92 2.08 7.75
N GLU A 219 -1.60 1.27 8.74
CA GLU A 219 -1.36 -0.17 8.59
C GLU A 219 -2.58 -0.95 8.06
N PHE A 220 -3.79 -0.39 8.21
CA PHE A 220 -5.01 -1.03 7.71
C PHE A 220 -5.35 -0.66 6.26
N LEU A 221 -4.71 0.39 5.71
CA LEU A 221 -5.10 0.95 4.42
C LEU A 221 -4.95 -0.06 3.29
N PHE A 222 -3.80 -0.70 3.21
CA PHE A 222 -3.49 -1.66 2.15
C PHE A 222 -4.44 -2.87 2.17
N GLY A 223 -4.55 -3.58 3.30
CA GLY A 223 -5.39 -4.77 3.43
C GLY A 223 -6.87 -4.48 3.19
N PHE A 224 -7.37 -3.36 3.72
CA PHE A 224 -8.75 -2.95 3.52
C PHE A 224 -9.05 -2.56 2.07
N HIS A 225 -8.19 -1.75 1.45
CA HIS A 225 -8.33 -1.38 0.05
C HIS A 225 -8.30 -2.61 -0.86
N TRP A 226 -7.35 -3.53 -0.63
CA TRP A 226 -7.26 -4.78 -1.37
C TRP A 226 -8.58 -5.58 -1.29
N ARG A 227 -9.14 -5.77 -0.09
CA ARG A 227 -10.40 -6.50 0.14
C ARG A 227 -11.57 -5.88 -0.61
N VAL A 228 -11.74 -4.57 -0.49
CA VAL A 228 -12.79 -3.82 -1.19
C VAL A 228 -12.67 -4.00 -2.70
N ARG A 229 -11.46 -3.84 -3.24
CA ARG A 229 -11.20 -3.98 -4.66
C ARG A 229 -11.44 -5.41 -5.15
N ALA A 230 -10.98 -6.41 -4.42
CA ALA A 230 -11.18 -7.82 -4.75
C ALA A 230 -12.67 -8.21 -4.77
N ALA A 231 -13.44 -7.78 -3.77
CA ALA A 231 -14.87 -8.02 -3.70
C ALA A 231 -15.62 -7.40 -4.90
N ILE A 232 -15.30 -6.14 -5.22
CA ILE A 232 -15.89 -5.44 -6.36
C ILE A 232 -15.53 -6.14 -7.68
N ARG A 233 -14.26 -6.43 -7.92
CA ARG A 233 -13.81 -7.08 -9.17
C ARG A 233 -14.46 -8.43 -9.36
N SER A 234 -14.51 -9.26 -8.32
CA SER A 234 -15.20 -10.55 -8.34
C SER A 234 -16.68 -10.40 -8.68
N ALA A 235 -17.36 -9.43 -8.09
CA ALA A 235 -18.79 -9.22 -8.29
C ALA A 235 -19.14 -8.78 -9.72
N VAL A 236 -18.28 -7.98 -10.36
CA VAL A 236 -18.48 -7.52 -11.75
C VAL A 236 -17.83 -8.45 -12.79
N GLY A 237 -17.35 -9.63 -12.39
CA GLY A 237 -16.78 -10.63 -13.29
C GLY A 237 -15.39 -10.28 -13.82
N MET A 238 -14.65 -9.42 -13.15
CA MET A 238 -13.26 -9.11 -13.48
C MET A 238 -12.29 -10.05 -12.74
N PRO A 239 -11.13 -10.40 -13.33
CA PRO A 239 -10.12 -11.17 -12.61
C PRO A 239 -9.66 -10.42 -11.36
N ALA A 240 -9.50 -11.12 -10.24
CA ALA A 240 -9.15 -10.53 -8.94
C ALA A 240 -7.83 -9.75 -9.00
N HIS A 241 -6.89 -10.19 -9.82
CA HIS A 241 -5.54 -9.64 -9.94
C HIS A 241 -5.26 -9.22 -11.39
N GLN A 242 -5.45 -7.95 -11.70
CA GLN A 242 -4.73 -7.24 -12.75
C GLN A 242 -4.16 -5.97 -12.12
N PRO A 243 -2.85 -5.68 -12.35
CA PRO A 243 -2.22 -4.47 -11.86
C PRO A 243 -2.89 -3.22 -12.38
#